data_19cf0fbdbdc35543541a99a3ab87ec5d
#
_entry.id   19cf0fbdbdc35543541a99a3ab87ec5d
#
_cell.length_a   1.000
_cell.length_b   1.000
_cell.length_c   1.000
_cell.angle_alpha   90.00
_cell.angle_beta   90.00
_cell.angle_gamma   90.00
#
_symmetry.space_group_name_H-M   'P 1'
#
loop_
_entity.id
_entity.type
_entity.pdbx_description
1 polymer ?
#
loop_
_entity_poly.entity_id
_entity_poly.type
_entity_poly.pdbx_seq_one_letter_code
_entity_poly.pdbx_strand_id
1 'polypeptide(L)'
;HPTPRLSFVDMATGSLGQGLPAGVGLAFNAKSIDKTDYRTYVLMGDGESVEGSVWEAAEVARHAALDNLCAIVDVNRLGQSDPTMLQHDMEAYRARWAGFGWHAIVVDGHDIGALVAAFEEAARTKGRPTVLLAKTFKGRGISFMENHPEWHGKPMKKGEETQKALDELTRQLKPGSTQPQIPTPTAVKAAAPAKGTMAPPPYKLGDSAATREAFGAALLALGEANSQVVALDADVKNSTYSDKFGKRFPDRFLENFIAEQNMLGAAAGIAACGKIPFVATFAAFFTRAYDFIRMAAISQSNIKLVGTHVGVSIGEDG
;
A
#
# COMPACT_ATOMS: atom_id res chain seq x y z
N HIS A 1 15.93 2.49 -6.97
CA HIS A 1 14.87 2.27 -6.00
C HIS A 1 15.46 2.12 -4.61
N PRO A 2 14.98 2.83 -3.58
CA PRO A 2 15.27 2.50 -2.19
C PRO A 2 14.80 1.06 -1.92
N THR A 3 15.61 0.31 -1.17
CA THR A 3 15.31 -1.08 -0.80
C THR A 3 15.63 -1.30 0.69
N PRO A 4 15.19 -2.40 1.31
CA PRO A 4 15.50 -2.72 2.70
C PRO A 4 16.99 -2.86 3.05
N ARG A 5 17.90 -2.66 2.10
CA ARG A 5 19.33 -2.43 2.39
C ARG A 5 19.56 -1.13 3.18
N LEU A 6 18.64 -0.19 3.07
CA LEU A 6 18.60 1.02 3.90
C LEU A 6 17.70 0.73 5.09
N SER A 7 18.20 0.91 6.30
CA SER A 7 17.52 0.54 7.56
C SER A 7 16.18 1.26 7.81
N PHE A 8 15.90 2.32 7.07
CA PHE A 8 14.65 3.09 7.15
C PHE A 8 13.68 2.80 5.99
N VAL A 9 13.96 1.77 5.17
CA VAL A 9 13.11 1.38 4.03
C VAL A 9 12.57 -0.03 4.28
N ASP A 10 11.27 -0.13 4.50
CA ASP A 10 10.60 -1.40 4.78
C ASP A 10 10.34 -2.22 3.53
N MET A 11 10.13 -1.56 2.37
CA MET A 11 9.91 -2.21 1.09
C MET A 11 10.25 -1.30 -0.09
N ALA A 12 10.54 -1.90 -1.24
CA ALA A 12 10.78 -1.16 -2.47
C ALA A 12 9.45 -0.88 -3.18
N THR A 13 9.19 0.40 -3.48
CA THR A 13 7.96 0.88 -4.14
C THR A 13 8.24 1.65 -5.43
N GLY A 14 9.42 1.49 -6.01
CA GLY A 14 9.82 2.21 -7.21
C GLY A 14 9.15 1.73 -8.50
N SER A 15 8.50 0.56 -8.51
CA SER A 15 7.49 0.20 -9.49
C SER A 15 6.20 0.88 -9.08
N LEU A 16 5.69 1.77 -9.95
CA LEU A 16 4.56 2.65 -9.62
C LEU A 16 3.27 1.84 -9.39
N GLY A 17 2.36 2.36 -8.57
CA GLY A 17 1.11 1.71 -8.21
C GLY A 17 1.21 0.71 -7.05
N GLN A 18 2.41 0.48 -6.49
CA GLN A 18 2.59 -0.50 -5.40
C GLN A 18 2.49 0.11 -4.00
N GLY A 19 2.69 1.43 -3.88
CA GLY A 19 2.68 2.12 -2.60
C GLY A 19 1.34 2.03 -1.87
N LEU A 20 0.23 2.22 -2.58
CA LEU A 20 -1.09 2.19 -1.96
C LEU A 20 -1.50 0.79 -1.49
N PRO A 21 -1.36 -0.29 -2.29
CA PRO A 21 -1.57 -1.66 -1.81
C PRO A 21 -0.73 -2.01 -0.57
N ALA A 22 0.55 -1.62 -0.56
CA ALA A 22 1.39 -1.80 0.63
C ALA A 22 0.86 -1.03 1.84
N GLY A 23 0.41 0.20 1.62
CA GLY A 23 -0.24 1.04 2.64
C GLY A 23 -1.51 0.41 3.20
N VAL A 24 -2.30 -0.27 2.37
CA VAL A 24 -3.47 -1.07 2.81
C VAL A 24 -3.03 -2.13 3.82
N GLY A 25 -1.95 -2.87 3.52
CA GLY A 25 -1.41 -3.89 4.42
C GLY A 25 -0.93 -3.32 5.75
N LEU A 26 -0.18 -2.21 5.74
CA LEU A 26 0.27 -1.51 6.94
C LEU A 26 -0.90 -1.02 7.79
N ALA A 27 -1.89 -0.37 7.17
CA ALA A 27 -3.06 0.15 7.86
C ALA A 27 -3.94 -0.97 8.43
N PHE A 28 -4.14 -2.06 7.68
CA PHE A 28 -4.85 -3.25 8.14
C PHE A 28 -4.15 -3.90 9.35
N ASN A 29 -2.83 -4.03 9.29
CA ASN A 29 -2.05 -4.54 10.40
C ASN A 29 -2.27 -3.72 11.68
N ALA A 30 -2.16 -2.39 11.59
CA ALA A 30 -2.39 -1.51 12.73
C ALA A 30 -3.79 -1.68 13.32
N LYS A 31 -4.80 -1.57 12.47
CA LYS A 31 -6.19 -1.50 12.89
C LYS A 31 -6.75 -2.84 13.34
N SER A 32 -6.48 -3.89 12.57
CA SER A 32 -7.14 -5.19 12.75
C SER A 32 -6.27 -6.19 13.52
N ILE A 33 -4.96 -6.26 13.23
CA ILE A 33 -4.09 -7.29 13.80
C ILE A 33 -3.48 -6.84 15.13
N ASP A 34 -2.75 -5.73 15.12
CA ASP A 34 -2.01 -5.26 16.31
C ASP A 34 -2.88 -4.38 17.24
N LYS A 35 -4.05 -3.92 16.78
CA LYS A 35 -4.95 -3.02 17.53
C LYS A 35 -4.24 -1.78 18.06
N THR A 36 -3.42 -1.17 17.20
CA THR A 36 -2.64 0.03 17.48
C THR A 36 -3.23 1.25 16.78
N ASP A 37 -2.78 2.43 17.16
CA ASP A 37 -3.35 3.71 16.71
C ASP A 37 -2.50 4.44 15.66
N TYR A 38 -1.42 3.82 15.17
CA TYR A 38 -0.61 4.47 14.14
C TYR A 38 -1.37 4.62 12.81
N ARG A 39 -0.99 5.65 12.11
CA ARG A 39 -1.57 6.00 10.81
C ARG A 39 -0.57 5.73 9.69
N THR A 40 -1.10 5.32 8.55
CA THR A 40 -0.31 5.09 7.34
C THR A 40 -0.58 6.22 6.36
N TYR A 41 0.49 6.81 5.83
CA TYR A 41 0.44 7.85 4.80
C TYR A 41 1.12 7.33 3.53
N VAL A 42 0.45 7.47 2.39
CA VAL A 42 0.97 7.02 1.09
C VAL A 42 0.98 8.20 0.13
N LEU A 43 2.17 8.60 -0.30
CA LEU A 43 2.35 9.63 -1.34
C LEU A 43 2.48 8.94 -2.70
N MET A 44 1.68 9.40 -3.66
CA MET A 44 1.72 8.93 -5.05
C MET A 44 1.61 10.10 -6.02
N GLY A 45 2.10 9.92 -7.25
CA GLY A 45 1.92 10.88 -8.33
C GLY A 45 0.55 10.76 -9.01
N ASP A 46 0.12 11.83 -9.67
CA ASP A 46 -1.12 11.84 -10.47
C ASP A 46 -1.04 10.88 -11.67
N GLY A 47 0.11 10.77 -12.32
CA GLY A 47 0.36 9.75 -13.36
C GLY A 47 0.30 8.32 -12.81
N GLU A 48 0.83 8.09 -11.61
CA GLU A 48 0.77 6.81 -10.91
C GLU A 48 -0.67 6.38 -10.61
N SER A 49 -1.57 7.31 -10.36
CA SER A 49 -2.98 7.03 -10.06
C SER A 49 -3.76 6.40 -11.23
N VAL A 50 -3.14 6.23 -12.40
CA VAL A 50 -3.70 5.49 -13.55
C VAL A 50 -3.51 3.98 -13.39
N GLU A 51 -2.55 3.53 -12.56
CA GLU A 51 -2.32 2.12 -12.31
C GLU A 51 -3.57 1.43 -11.73
N GLY A 52 -3.95 0.27 -12.31
CA GLY A 52 -5.13 -0.49 -11.87
C GLY A 52 -5.05 -0.92 -10.41
N SER A 53 -3.85 -1.26 -9.94
CA SER A 53 -3.58 -1.65 -8.56
C SER A 53 -3.93 -0.56 -7.52
N VAL A 54 -3.85 0.73 -7.90
CA VAL A 54 -4.29 1.84 -7.05
C VAL A 54 -5.79 1.76 -6.78
N TRP A 55 -6.59 1.39 -7.79
CA TRP A 55 -8.03 1.29 -7.67
C TRP A 55 -8.47 0.00 -6.97
N GLU A 56 -7.78 -1.12 -7.18
CA GLU A 56 -7.94 -2.33 -6.37
C GLU A 56 -7.73 -2.01 -4.88
N ALA A 57 -6.64 -1.31 -4.56
CA ALA A 57 -6.33 -0.90 -3.20
C ALA A 57 -7.38 0.06 -2.62
N ALA A 58 -7.88 0.98 -3.44
CA ALA A 58 -8.91 1.93 -3.02
C ALA A 58 -10.21 1.22 -2.60
N GLU A 59 -10.65 0.21 -3.35
CA GLU A 59 -11.83 -0.58 -3.00
C GLU A 59 -11.62 -1.38 -1.72
N VAL A 60 -10.52 -2.12 -1.62
CA VAL A 60 -10.22 -2.96 -0.46
C VAL A 60 -10.05 -2.11 0.80
N ALA A 61 -9.36 -0.97 0.72
CA ALA A 61 -9.22 -0.03 1.84
C ALA A 61 -10.56 0.50 2.33
N ARG A 62 -11.47 0.82 1.41
CA ARG A 62 -12.82 1.28 1.75
C ARG A 62 -13.64 0.16 2.38
N HIS A 63 -13.59 -1.06 1.82
CA HIS A 63 -14.29 -2.22 2.37
C HIS A 63 -13.82 -2.54 3.79
N ALA A 64 -12.51 -2.55 4.02
CA ALA A 64 -11.91 -2.77 5.34
C ALA A 64 -12.04 -1.54 6.28
N ALA A 65 -12.69 -0.46 5.83
CA ALA A 65 -12.91 0.78 6.58
C ALA A 65 -11.63 1.35 7.20
N LEU A 66 -10.52 1.36 6.45
CA LEU A 66 -9.19 1.76 6.94
C LEU A 66 -9.09 3.29 7.15
N ASP A 67 -9.73 3.79 8.19
CA ASP A 67 -9.73 5.21 8.55
C ASP A 67 -8.40 5.72 9.13
N ASN A 68 -7.45 4.83 9.31
CA ASN A 68 -6.05 5.11 9.62
C ASN A 68 -5.14 5.17 8.38
N LEU A 69 -5.70 5.05 7.16
CA LEU A 69 -5.00 5.21 5.90
C LEU A 69 -5.31 6.57 5.29
N CYS A 70 -4.27 7.33 4.95
CA CYS A 70 -4.35 8.59 4.24
C CYS A 70 -3.46 8.53 2.99
N ALA A 71 -4.06 8.58 1.82
CA ALA A 71 -3.35 8.75 0.55
C ALA A 71 -3.15 10.23 0.24
N ILE A 72 -2.05 10.58 -0.40
CA ILE A 72 -1.78 11.91 -0.93
C ILE A 72 -1.45 11.75 -2.41
N VAL A 73 -2.18 12.44 -3.28
CA VAL A 73 -1.89 12.50 -4.71
C VAL A 73 -1.26 13.84 -5.02
N ASP A 74 0.01 13.83 -5.43
CA ASP A 74 0.70 15.01 -5.95
C ASP A 74 0.22 15.28 -7.38
N VAL A 75 -0.78 16.15 -7.51
CA VAL A 75 -1.39 16.52 -8.81
C VAL A 75 -0.59 17.66 -9.43
N ASN A 76 0.53 17.34 -10.06
CA ASN A 76 1.41 18.29 -10.71
C ASN A 76 1.24 18.35 -12.24
N ARG A 77 0.35 17.55 -12.82
CA ARG A 77 0.00 17.43 -14.23
C ARG A 77 1.09 16.94 -15.20
N LEU A 78 2.30 16.69 -14.73
CA LEU A 78 3.44 16.33 -15.58
C LEU A 78 3.80 14.86 -15.45
N GLY A 79 3.60 14.11 -16.53
CA GLY A 79 4.11 12.74 -16.68
C GLY A 79 5.56 12.72 -17.16
N GLN A 80 6.06 11.53 -17.47
CA GLN A 80 7.43 11.32 -17.96
C GLN A 80 7.63 11.91 -19.36
N SER A 81 6.66 11.77 -20.24
CA SER A 81 6.75 12.17 -21.65
C SER A 81 5.72 13.24 -22.00
N ASP A 82 4.53 13.12 -21.47
CA ASP A 82 3.38 13.95 -21.77
C ASP A 82 2.69 14.44 -20.50
N PRO A 83 1.81 15.45 -20.57
CA PRO A 83 0.93 15.79 -19.46
C PRO A 83 0.11 14.58 -18.99
N THR A 84 -0.18 14.51 -17.70
CA THR A 84 -1.04 13.44 -17.16
C THR A 84 -2.47 13.56 -17.67
N MET A 85 -3.19 12.43 -17.70
CA MET A 85 -4.50 12.31 -18.35
C MET A 85 -5.53 13.36 -17.91
N LEU A 86 -5.60 13.66 -16.61
CA LEU A 86 -6.53 14.64 -16.05
C LEU A 86 -5.89 16.00 -15.76
N GLN A 87 -4.58 16.10 -15.89
CA GLN A 87 -3.83 17.31 -15.57
C GLN A 87 -4.26 17.91 -14.21
N HIS A 88 -4.70 19.18 -14.16
CA HIS A 88 -5.20 19.85 -12.95
C HIS A 88 -6.75 19.86 -12.84
N ASP A 89 -7.44 18.90 -13.45
CA ASP A 89 -8.88 18.73 -13.23
C ASP A 89 -9.15 18.10 -11.86
N MET A 90 -9.04 18.95 -10.83
CA MET A 90 -9.18 18.53 -9.44
C MET A 90 -10.54 17.94 -9.13
N GLU A 91 -11.59 18.38 -9.83
CA GLU A 91 -12.94 17.86 -9.62
C GLU A 91 -13.08 16.43 -10.17
N ALA A 92 -12.47 16.12 -11.30
CA ALA A 92 -12.44 14.76 -11.83
C ALA A 92 -11.70 13.80 -10.88
N TYR A 93 -10.55 14.23 -10.30
CA TYR A 93 -9.87 13.44 -9.26
C TYR A 93 -10.76 13.24 -8.04
N ARG A 94 -11.36 14.33 -7.53
CA ARG A 94 -12.24 14.27 -6.36
C ARG A 94 -13.42 13.33 -6.58
N ALA A 95 -14.08 13.44 -7.73
CA ALA A 95 -15.23 12.61 -8.07
C ALA A 95 -14.86 11.12 -8.15
N ARG A 96 -13.70 10.77 -8.75
CA ARG A 96 -13.21 9.39 -8.82
C ARG A 96 -13.01 8.80 -7.43
N TRP A 97 -12.22 9.43 -6.57
CA TRP A 97 -11.96 8.94 -5.22
C TRP A 97 -13.20 8.89 -4.35
N ALA A 98 -14.08 9.89 -4.45
CA ALA A 98 -15.37 9.90 -3.76
C ALA A 98 -16.27 8.74 -4.22
N GLY A 99 -16.23 8.40 -5.53
CA GLY A 99 -16.95 7.24 -6.10
C GLY A 99 -16.51 5.91 -5.48
N PHE A 100 -15.26 5.77 -5.09
CA PHE A 100 -14.73 4.63 -4.33
C PHE A 100 -15.04 4.73 -2.83
N GLY A 101 -15.79 5.75 -2.38
CA GLY A 101 -16.21 5.92 -0.99
C GLY A 101 -15.15 6.50 -0.06
N TRP A 102 -14.06 7.05 -0.60
CA TRP A 102 -13.04 7.75 0.17
C TRP A 102 -13.49 9.16 0.55
N HIS A 103 -12.96 9.67 1.66
CA HIS A 103 -13.05 11.09 1.97
C HIS A 103 -11.99 11.86 1.16
N ALA A 104 -12.43 12.56 0.11
CA ALA A 104 -11.54 13.25 -0.82
C ALA A 104 -11.47 14.76 -0.51
N ILE A 105 -10.28 15.25 -0.17
CA ILE A 105 -9.99 16.64 0.16
C ILE A 105 -9.10 17.23 -0.93
N VAL A 106 -9.58 18.28 -1.60
CA VAL A 106 -8.75 19.05 -2.54
C VAL A 106 -8.02 20.15 -1.78
N VAL A 107 -6.70 20.27 -1.97
CA VAL A 107 -5.87 21.22 -1.25
C VAL A 107 -4.81 21.86 -2.15
N ASP A 108 -4.42 23.10 -1.89
CA ASP A 108 -3.22 23.69 -2.47
C ASP A 108 -1.99 23.02 -1.84
N GLY A 109 -1.26 22.22 -2.64
CA GLY A 109 -0.08 21.48 -2.18
C GLY A 109 1.14 22.36 -1.85
N HIS A 110 1.07 23.68 -2.10
CA HIS A 110 2.10 24.65 -1.72
C HIS A 110 1.71 25.50 -0.50
N ASP A 111 0.49 25.35 0.02
CA ASP A 111 0.06 26.01 1.25
C ASP A 111 0.19 25.05 2.44
N ILE A 112 1.24 25.23 3.24
CA ILE A 112 1.53 24.41 4.42
C ILE A 112 0.39 24.47 5.45
N GLY A 113 -0.24 25.65 5.63
CA GLY A 113 -1.37 25.80 6.56
C GLY A 113 -2.57 24.96 6.12
N ALA A 114 -2.91 25.02 4.83
CA ALA A 114 -3.98 24.22 4.24
C ALA A 114 -3.67 22.72 4.32
N LEU A 115 -2.42 22.30 4.08
CA LEU A 115 -2.00 20.89 4.22
C LEU A 115 -2.15 20.41 5.65
N VAL A 116 -1.70 21.18 6.65
CA VAL A 116 -1.85 20.81 8.07
C VAL A 116 -3.32 20.62 8.41
N ALA A 117 -4.19 21.56 8.04
CA ALA A 117 -5.63 21.46 8.28
C ALA A 117 -6.25 20.20 7.61
N ALA A 118 -5.82 19.89 6.38
CA ALA A 118 -6.27 18.70 5.65
C ALA A 118 -5.82 17.39 6.33
N PHE A 119 -4.59 17.32 6.83
CA PHE A 119 -4.09 16.18 7.60
C PHE A 119 -4.84 16.01 8.93
N GLU A 120 -5.17 17.10 9.62
CA GLU A 120 -5.99 17.06 10.83
C GLU A 120 -7.41 16.57 10.54
N GLU A 121 -8.02 17.01 9.43
CA GLU A 121 -9.32 16.51 8.97
C GLU A 121 -9.25 15.02 8.66
N ALA A 122 -8.23 14.57 7.95
CA ALA A 122 -7.97 13.15 7.68
C ALA A 122 -7.84 12.33 8.98
N ALA A 123 -7.17 12.87 10.00
CA ALA A 123 -7.00 12.20 11.28
C ALA A 123 -8.33 12.05 12.06
N ARG A 124 -9.25 13.01 11.90
CA ARG A 124 -10.58 12.98 12.52
C ARG A 124 -11.60 12.13 11.75
N THR A 125 -11.38 11.89 10.46
CA THR A 125 -12.27 11.08 9.63
C THR A 125 -12.32 9.64 10.14
N LYS A 126 -13.54 9.09 10.30
CA LYS A 126 -13.76 7.73 10.81
C LYS A 126 -14.55 6.88 9.82
N GLY A 127 -14.31 5.56 9.87
CA GLY A 127 -15.02 4.56 9.10
C GLY A 127 -14.72 4.52 7.59
N ARG A 128 -13.82 5.35 7.11
CA ARG A 128 -13.38 5.36 5.70
C ARG A 128 -11.98 5.98 5.56
N PRO A 129 -11.20 5.56 4.56
CA PRO A 129 -9.91 6.16 4.27
C PRO A 129 -10.07 7.58 3.70
N THR A 130 -8.98 8.37 3.78
CA THR A 130 -8.94 9.74 3.26
C THR A 130 -7.90 9.86 2.16
N VAL A 131 -8.18 10.67 1.14
CA VAL A 131 -7.21 11.09 0.13
C VAL A 131 -7.11 12.61 0.09
N LEU A 132 -5.88 13.12 0.15
CA LEU A 132 -5.56 14.51 -0.14
C LEU A 132 -5.17 14.63 -1.60
N LEU A 133 -5.87 15.43 -2.34
CA LEU A 133 -5.60 15.77 -3.74
C LEU A 133 -4.86 17.10 -3.75
N ALA A 134 -3.54 17.03 -3.68
CA ALA A 134 -2.67 18.19 -3.56
C ALA A 134 -2.35 18.77 -4.94
N LYS A 135 -2.94 19.89 -5.29
CA LYS A 135 -2.61 20.62 -6.52
C LYS A 135 -1.23 21.28 -6.36
N THR A 136 -0.29 20.88 -7.19
CA THR A 136 1.09 21.37 -7.14
C THR A 136 1.59 21.81 -8.51
N PHE A 137 2.71 22.50 -8.51
CA PHE A 137 3.46 22.86 -9.72
C PHE A 137 4.90 22.37 -9.55
N LYS A 138 5.32 21.44 -10.40
CA LYS A 138 6.69 20.93 -10.40
C LYS A 138 7.68 22.08 -10.62
N GLY A 139 8.74 22.13 -9.80
CA GLY A 139 9.73 23.22 -9.88
C GLY A 139 9.27 24.55 -9.29
N ARG A 140 8.23 24.55 -8.44
CA ARG A 140 7.65 25.73 -7.81
C ARG A 140 8.70 26.69 -7.27
N GLY A 141 8.57 27.98 -7.60
CA GLY A 141 9.43 29.05 -7.12
C GLY A 141 10.69 29.30 -7.98
N ILE A 142 10.93 28.50 -9.01
CA ILE A 142 12.04 28.68 -9.96
C ILE A 142 11.46 28.98 -11.33
N SER A 143 11.62 30.22 -11.80
CA SER A 143 10.93 30.78 -12.97
C SER A 143 11.09 29.96 -14.26
N PHE A 144 12.24 29.32 -14.46
CA PHE A 144 12.53 28.53 -15.66
C PHE A 144 12.21 27.02 -15.50
N MET A 145 11.81 26.59 -14.31
CA MET A 145 11.45 25.20 -14.03
C MET A 145 9.97 25.01 -13.77
N GLU A 146 9.33 25.99 -13.12
CA GLU A 146 7.96 25.84 -12.65
C GLU A 146 7.01 25.48 -13.78
N ASN A 147 6.39 24.30 -13.62
CA ASN A 147 5.37 23.79 -14.54
C ASN A 147 5.87 23.49 -15.97
N HIS A 148 7.18 23.29 -16.16
CA HIS A 148 7.78 22.93 -17.44
C HIS A 148 8.03 21.41 -17.53
N PRO A 149 7.49 20.71 -18.57
CA PRO A 149 7.56 19.24 -18.68
C PRO A 149 9.00 18.72 -18.82
N GLU A 150 9.90 19.48 -19.41
CA GLU A 150 11.31 19.12 -19.64
C GLU A 150 12.12 18.92 -18.35
N TRP A 151 11.58 19.26 -17.18
CA TRP A 151 12.23 19.10 -15.89
C TRP A 151 11.80 17.82 -15.14
N HIS A 152 11.01 16.96 -15.75
CA HIS A 152 10.67 15.68 -15.13
C HIS A 152 11.91 14.77 -15.10
N GLY A 153 12.43 14.50 -13.89
CA GLY A 153 13.61 13.64 -13.69
C GLY A 153 14.94 14.21 -14.17
N LYS A 154 14.99 15.47 -14.61
CA LYS A 154 16.20 16.12 -15.11
C LYS A 154 16.85 16.97 -14.01
N PRO A 155 18.13 16.70 -13.65
CA PRO A 155 18.87 17.53 -12.72
C PRO A 155 19.30 18.85 -13.37
N MET A 156 19.40 19.92 -12.57
CA MET A 156 20.01 21.18 -13.01
C MET A 156 21.49 21.01 -13.30
N LYS A 157 21.99 21.77 -14.27
CA LYS A 157 23.42 21.88 -14.51
C LYS A 157 24.10 22.68 -13.40
N LYS A 158 25.27 22.24 -12.96
CA LYS A 158 26.10 23.01 -12.02
C LYS A 158 26.53 24.33 -12.66
N GLY A 159 26.69 25.38 -11.84
CA GLY A 159 27.11 26.72 -12.27
C GLY A 159 25.97 27.72 -12.30
N GLU A 160 25.88 28.52 -13.34
CA GLU A 160 24.96 29.69 -13.44
C GLU A 160 23.49 29.30 -13.29
N GLU A 161 23.06 28.19 -13.89
CA GLU A 161 21.69 27.70 -13.79
C GLU A 161 21.29 27.40 -12.33
N THR A 162 22.16 26.68 -11.60
CA THR A 162 21.96 26.38 -10.18
C THR A 162 22.00 27.66 -9.35
N GLN A 163 22.94 28.58 -9.62
CA GLN A 163 23.02 29.83 -8.88
C GLN A 163 21.78 30.70 -9.07
N LYS A 164 21.26 30.81 -10.30
CA LYS A 164 19.99 31.49 -10.57
C LYS A 164 18.83 30.91 -9.78
N ALA A 165 18.71 29.59 -9.73
CA ALA A 165 17.66 28.91 -8.96
C ALA A 165 17.79 29.21 -7.46
N LEU A 166 19.00 29.15 -6.90
CA LEU A 166 19.27 29.48 -5.50
C LEU A 166 18.93 30.93 -5.17
N ASP A 167 19.28 31.87 -6.05
CA ASP A 167 18.97 33.28 -5.89
C ASP A 167 17.45 33.57 -5.89
N GLU A 168 16.71 32.89 -6.78
CA GLU A 168 15.25 33.00 -6.83
C GLU A 168 14.60 32.44 -5.57
N LEU A 169 15.02 31.26 -5.08
CA LEU A 169 14.51 30.66 -3.86
C LEU A 169 14.88 31.47 -2.61
N THR A 170 16.12 31.98 -2.54
CA THR A 170 16.60 32.77 -1.41
C THR A 170 15.77 34.06 -1.23
N ARG A 171 15.36 34.72 -2.33
CA ARG A 171 14.48 35.89 -2.27
C ARG A 171 13.08 35.58 -1.72
N GLN A 172 12.65 34.31 -1.77
CA GLN A 172 11.35 33.89 -1.28
C GLN A 172 11.39 33.43 0.19
N LEU A 173 12.57 33.26 0.79
CA LEU A 173 12.70 32.90 2.19
C LEU A 173 12.10 33.99 3.07
N LYS A 174 11.22 33.60 3.98
CA LYS A 174 10.64 34.50 4.96
C LYS A 174 11.59 34.62 6.17
N PRO A 175 12.05 35.80 6.57
CA PRO A 175 12.84 35.99 7.78
C PRO A 175 12.07 35.49 9.01
N GLY A 176 12.77 34.83 9.93
CA GLY A 176 12.18 34.43 11.20
C GLY A 176 11.36 33.14 11.17
N SER A 177 11.44 32.33 10.10
CA SER A 177 10.86 30.99 10.10
C SER A 177 11.59 30.13 11.15
N THR A 178 10.85 29.68 12.16
CA THR A 178 11.38 28.71 13.14
C THR A 178 11.44 27.34 12.49
N GLN A 179 12.51 26.58 12.75
CA GLN A 179 12.54 25.19 12.35
C GLN A 179 11.45 24.41 13.09
N PRO A 180 10.67 23.58 12.39
CA PRO A 180 9.66 22.76 13.05
C PRO A 180 10.35 21.81 14.07
N GLN A 181 9.80 21.75 15.27
CA GLN A 181 10.22 20.73 16.23
C GLN A 181 9.58 19.40 15.81
N ILE A 182 10.40 18.46 15.37
CA ILE A 182 9.95 17.10 15.04
C ILE A 182 9.86 16.33 16.35
N PRO A 183 8.66 15.88 16.77
CA PRO A 183 8.54 15.08 17.99
C PRO A 183 9.30 13.76 17.83
N THR A 184 9.90 13.29 18.91
CA THR A 184 10.53 11.97 18.96
C THR A 184 9.46 10.90 18.69
N PRO A 185 9.67 9.98 17.76
CA PRO A 185 8.73 8.90 17.51
C PRO A 185 8.45 8.08 18.78
N THR A 186 7.19 7.87 19.08
CA THR A 186 6.79 6.98 20.18
C THR A 186 6.79 5.54 19.68
N ALA A 187 7.50 4.65 20.39
CA ALA A 187 7.48 3.24 20.03
C ALA A 187 6.06 2.67 20.18
N VAL A 188 5.53 2.12 19.11
CA VAL A 188 4.25 1.38 19.14
C VAL A 188 4.50 0.03 19.81
N LYS A 189 3.77 -0.26 20.89
CA LYS A 189 3.84 -1.55 21.57
C LYS A 189 2.73 -2.46 21.01
N ALA A 190 3.08 -3.27 20.02
CA ALA A 190 2.26 -4.43 19.69
C ALA A 190 2.37 -5.49 20.79
N ALA A 191 1.31 -6.28 20.97
CA ALA A 191 1.36 -7.42 21.88
C ALA A 191 2.47 -8.39 21.45
N ALA A 192 3.17 -8.98 22.43
CA ALA A 192 4.17 -10.00 22.13
C ALA A 192 3.52 -11.18 21.39
N PRO A 193 4.17 -11.70 20.33
CA PRO A 193 3.59 -12.79 19.57
C PRO A 193 3.46 -14.07 20.43
N ALA A 194 2.25 -14.61 20.49
CA ALA A 194 2.03 -15.92 21.08
C ALA A 194 2.53 -17.01 20.12
N LYS A 195 3.41 -17.89 20.62
CA LYS A 195 3.91 -19.06 19.89
C LYS A 195 3.66 -20.30 20.72
N GLY A 196 3.07 -21.31 20.10
CA GLY A 196 2.77 -22.61 20.68
C GLY A 196 3.22 -23.74 19.76
N THR A 197 2.91 -24.97 20.15
CA THR A 197 3.15 -26.14 19.31
C THR A 197 1.97 -26.33 18.34
N MET A 198 2.28 -26.44 17.06
CA MET A 198 1.27 -26.75 16.05
C MET A 198 0.70 -28.15 16.28
N ALA A 199 -0.62 -28.27 16.22
CA ALA A 199 -1.27 -29.58 16.28
C ALA A 199 -0.83 -30.48 15.10
N PRO A 200 -0.71 -31.80 15.29
CA PRO A 200 -0.41 -32.70 14.19
C PRO A 200 -1.50 -32.65 13.12
N PRO A 201 -1.18 -33.00 11.86
CA PRO A 201 -2.17 -33.03 10.80
C PRO A 201 -3.28 -34.05 11.12
N PRO A 202 -4.53 -33.78 10.71
CA PRO A 202 -5.66 -34.71 10.99
C PRO A 202 -5.68 -35.94 10.10
N TYR A 203 -4.59 -36.22 9.40
CA TYR A 203 -4.45 -37.34 8.44
C TYR A 203 -3.53 -38.41 8.98
N LYS A 204 -3.82 -39.68 8.61
CA LYS A 204 -2.97 -40.83 8.88
C LYS A 204 -2.21 -41.24 7.61
N LEU A 205 -1.11 -41.97 7.80
CA LEU A 205 -0.38 -42.51 6.67
C LEU A 205 -1.28 -43.47 5.87
N GLY A 206 -1.42 -43.22 4.57
CA GLY A 206 -2.32 -43.97 3.67
C GLY A 206 -3.66 -43.27 3.39
N ASP A 207 -4.01 -42.22 4.11
CA ASP A 207 -5.21 -41.42 3.80
C ASP A 207 -5.02 -40.64 2.48
N SER A 208 -6.11 -40.52 1.71
CA SER A 208 -6.17 -39.69 0.52
C SER A 208 -6.77 -38.34 0.90
N ALA A 209 -6.03 -37.25 0.68
CA ALA A 209 -6.50 -35.88 0.90
C ALA A 209 -6.04 -34.98 -0.23
N ALA A 210 -6.90 -34.05 -0.66
CA ALA A 210 -6.49 -33.02 -1.62
C ALA A 210 -5.49 -32.08 -0.96
N THR A 211 -4.42 -31.69 -1.69
CA THR A 211 -3.37 -30.77 -1.18
C THR A 211 -3.94 -29.47 -0.67
N ARG A 212 -4.97 -28.92 -1.32
CA ARG A 212 -5.67 -27.70 -0.90
C ARG A 212 -6.42 -27.86 0.43
N GLU A 213 -7.01 -29.03 0.70
CA GLU A 213 -7.64 -29.34 1.99
C GLU A 213 -6.61 -29.46 3.11
N ALA A 214 -5.49 -30.16 2.81
CA ALA A 214 -4.37 -30.23 3.72
C ALA A 214 -3.76 -28.86 4.04
N PHE A 215 -3.65 -28.00 3.03
CA PHE A 215 -3.25 -26.60 3.23
C PHE A 215 -4.21 -25.86 4.18
N GLY A 216 -5.53 -25.91 3.94
CA GLY A 216 -6.50 -25.22 4.79
C GLY A 216 -6.48 -25.71 6.24
N ALA A 217 -6.31 -27.03 6.46
CA ALA A 217 -6.18 -27.61 7.79
C ALA A 217 -4.86 -27.17 8.47
N ALA A 218 -3.75 -27.21 7.74
CA ALA A 218 -2.44 -26.79 8.25
C ALA A 218 -2.40 -25.28 8.56
N LEU A 219 -2.98 -24.44 7.70
CA LEU A 219 -3.05 -22.99 7.90
C LEU A 219 -3.83 -22.64 9.19
N LEU A 220 -4.96 -23.33 9.42
CA LEU A 220 -5.74 -23.17 10.66
C LEU A 220 -4.91 -23.55 11.88
N ALA A 221 -4.32 -24.73 11.90
CA ALA A 221 -3.50 -25.23 13.01
C ALA A 221 -2.27 -24.32 13.27
N LEU A 222 -1.65 -23.83 12.21
CA LEU A 222 -0.53 -22.88 12.31
C LEU A 222 -1.00 -21.54 12.89
N GLY A 223 -2.17 -21.05 12.49
CA GLY A 223 -2.77 -19.84 13.04
C GLY A 223 -3.12 -19.92 14.52
N GLU A 224 -3.50 -21.12 15.00
CA GLU A 224 -3.71 -21.38 16.43
C GLU A 224 -2.38 -21.39 17.21
N ALA A 225 -1.34 -21.96 16.61
CA ALA A 225 -0.03 -22.04 17.23
C ALA A 225 0.80 -20.74 17.15
N ASN A 226 0.51 -19.85 16.19
CA ASN A 226 1.32 -18.64 15.98
C ASN A 226 0.43 -17.44 15.60
N SER A 227 0.36 -16.46 16.50
CA SER A 227 -0.45 -15.25 16.31
C SER A 227 0.08 -14.30 15.22
N GLN A 228 1.30 -14.49 14.72
CA GLN A 228 1.86 -13.69 13.63
C GLN A 228 1.38 -14.15 12.25
N VAL A 229 0.76 -15.34 12.16
CA VAL A 229 0.22 -15.86 10.89
C VAL A 229 -1.02 -15.07 10.51
N VAL A 230 -1.03 -14.60 9.27
CA VAL A 230 -2.12 -13.85 8.63
C VAL A 230 -2.45 -14.54 7.32
N ALA A 231 -3.69 -14.54 6.90
CA ALA A 231 -4.08 -15.08 5.61
C ALA A 231 -4.77 -14.03 4.74
N LEU A 232 -4.49 -14.08 3.45
CA LEU A 232 -5.12 -13.26 2.42
C LEU A 232 -5.63 -14.17 1.30
N ASP A 233 -6.78 -13.86 0.76
CA ASP A 233 -7.38 -14.61 -0.35
C ASP A 233 -8.05 -13.65 -1.34
N ALA A 234 -8.19 -14.07 -2.58
CA ALA A 234 -8.79 -13.29 -3.67
C ALA A 234 -10.06 -13.98 -4.19
N ASP A 235 -11.11 -13.99 -3.36
CA ASP A 235 -12.46 -14.49 -3.66
C ASP A 235 -12.57 -15.98 -4.00
N VAL A 236 -11.55 -16.76 -3.65
CA VAL A 236 -11.51 -18.23 -3.89
C VAL A 236 -11.29 -19.05 -2.61
N LYS A 237 -11.53 -18.45 -1.45
CA LYS A 237 -11.29 -19.03 -0.13
C LYS A 237 -12.03 -20.36 0.13
N ASN A 238 -13.19 -20.56 -0.51
CA ASN A 238 -13.93 -21.82 -0.46
C ASN A 238 -13.22 -22.95 -1.22
N SER A 239 -12.42 -22.61 -2.22
CA SER A 239 -11.65 -23.54 -3.05
C SER A 239 -10.23 -23.75 -2.55
N THR A 240 -9.58 -22.73 -1.99
CA THR A 240 -8.27 -22.79 -1.35
C THR A 240 -8.35 -23.33 0.08
N TYR A 241 -9.54 -23.39 0.66
CA TYR A 241 -9.81 -23.71 2.07
C TYR A 241 -9.20 -22.74 3.09
N SER A 242 -8.81 -21.53 2.65
CA SER A 242 -8.38 -20.45 3.54
C SER A 242 -9.54 -19.89 4.38
N ASP A 243 -10.80 -20.15 3.99
CA ASP A 243 -12.00 -19.80 4.73
C ASP A 243 -12.04 -20.36 6.16
N LYS A 244 -11.41 -21.53 6.39
CA LYS A 244 -11.28 -22.12 7.73
C LYS A 244 -10.52 -21.19 8.68
N PHE A 245 -9.41 -20.61 8.18
CA PHE A 245 -8.64 -19.62 8.92
C PHE A 245 -9.44 -18.31 9.11
N GLY A 246 -10.06 -17.81 8.05
CA GLY A 246 -10.85 -16.57 8.09
C GLY A 246 -12.02 -16.62 9.10
N LYS A 247 -12.73 -17.75 9.17
CA LYS A 247 -13.81 -17.98 10.14
C LYS A 247 -13.29 -17.97 11.59
N ARG A 248 -12.11 -18.54 11.83
CA ARG A 248 -11.51 -18.66 13.17
C ARG A 248 -10.80 -17.39 13.63
N PHE A 249 -10.19 -16.65 12.69
CA PHE A 249 -9.35 -15.48 12.94
C PHE A 249 -9.72 -14.30 12.01
N PRO A 250 -10.93 -13.75 12.11
CA PRO A 250 -11.40 -12.71 11.19
C PRO A 250 -10.50 -11.45 11.22
N ASP A 251 -9.90 -11.13 12.36
CA ASP A 251 -8.99 -9.98 12.49
C ASP A 251 -7.62 -10.19 11.83
N ARG A 252 -7.28 -11.42 11.47
CA ARG A 252 -6.04 -11.82 10.80
C ARG A 252 -6.27 -12.36 9.39
N PHE A 253 -7.47 -12.12 8.83
CA PHE A 253 -7.84 -12.51 7.48
C PHE A 253 -8.24 -11.29 6.67
N LEU A 254 -7.57 -11.04 5.55
CA LEU A 254 -7.94 -9.97 4.63
C LEU A 254 -8.50 -10.58 3.34
N GLU A 255 -9.78 -10.36 3.11
CA GLU A 255 -10.43 -10.65 1.84
C GLU A 255 -10.09 -9.55 0.84
N ASN A 256 -9.56 -9.93 -0.31
CA ASN A 256 -9.19 -8.99 -1.36
C ASN A 256 -10.12 -9.04 -2.59
N PHE A 257 -11.13 -9.90 -2.56
CA PHE A 257 -12.00 -10.11 -3.72
C PHE A 257 -11.17 -10.49 -4.96
N ILE A 258 -11.50 -9.98 -6.14
CA ILE A 258 -10.75 -10.27 -7.37
C ILE A 258 -9.69 -9.15 -7.59
N ALA A 259 -8.86 -8.91 -6.58
CA ALA A 259 -7.84 -7.86 -6.57
C ALA A 259 -6.45 -8.44 -6.20
N GLU A 260 -5.91 -9.28 -7.07
CA GLU A 260 -4.69 -10.04 -6.82
C GLU A 260 -3.45 -9.15 -6.66
N GLN A 261 -3.41 -8.00 -7.37
CA GLN A 261 -2.30 -7.04 -7.22
C GLN A 261 -2.32 -6.41 -5.82
N ASN A 262 -3.50 -5.93 -5.39
CA ASN A 262 -3.64 -5.40 -4.03
C ASN A 262 -3.32 -6.46 -2.98
N MET A 263 -3.77 -7.70 -3.17
CA MET A 263 -3.52 -8.81 -2.24
C MET A 263 -2.02 -9.00 -1.98
N LEU A 264 -1.21 -9.02 -3.03
CA LEU A 264 0.25 -9.16 -2.91
C LEU A 264 0.91 -7.93 -2.28
N GLY A 265 0.48 -6.73 -2.68
CA GLY A 265 0.97 -5.48 -2.10
C GLY A 265 0.63 -5.36 -0.61
N ALA A 266 -0.61 -5.68 -0.23
CA ALA A 266 -1.03 -5.70 1.17
C ALA A 266 -0.25 -6.74 1.99
N ALA A 267 0.01 -7.93 1.41
CA ALA A 267 0.85 -8.93 2.06
C ALA A 267 2.27 -8.42 2.30
N ALA A 268 2.86 -7.65 1.36
CA ALA A 268 4.17 -7.03 1.55
C ALA A 268 4.17 -6.04 2.72
N GLY A 269 3.14 -5.18 2.81
CA GLY A 269 2.96 -4.25 3.93
C GLY A 269 2.79 -4.97 5.28
N ILE A 270 1.99 -6.04 5.31
CA ILE A 270 1.80 -6.88 6.50
C ILE A 270 3.11 -7.56 6.91
N ALA A 271 3.89 -8.07 5.94
CA ALA A 271 5.18 -8.70 6.20
C ALA A 271 6.21 -7.70 6.76
N ALA A 272 6.19 -6.44 6.30
CA ALA A 272 7.04 -5.37 6.83
C ALA A 272 6.76 -5.08 8.32
N CYS A 273 5.54 -5.36 8.80
CA CYS A 273 5.18 -5.31 10.23
C CYS A 273 5.61 -6.57 11.02
N GLY A 274 6.43 -7.45 10.45
CA GLY A 274 6.92 -8.66 11.10
C GLY A 274 5.90 -9.80 11.18
N LYS A 275 4.80 -9.73 10.43
CA LYS A 275 3.83 -10.82 10.31
C LYS A 275 4.26 -11.85 9.25
N ILE A 276 3.56 -12.97 9.22
CA ILE A 276 3.81 -14.08 8.29
C ILE A 276 2.55 -14.26 7.43
N PRO A 277 2.40 -13.48 6.34
CA PRO A 277 1.23 -13.59 5.48
C PRO A 277 1.31 -14.82 4.57
N PHE A 278 0.23 -15.58 4.54
CA PHE A 278 -0.08 -16.62 3.57
C PHE A 278 -1.09 -16.05 2.57
N VAL A 279 -0.71 -16.02 1.31
CA VAL A 279 -1.49 -15.46 0.21
C VAL A 279 -1.95 -16.60 -0.67
N ALA A 280 -3.26 -16.85 -0.72
CA ALA A 280 -3.84 -17.98 -1.41
C ALA A 280 -4.74 -17.53 -2.57
N THR A 281 -4.53 -18.11 -3.74
CA THR A 281 -5.40 -18.01 -4.91
C THR A 281 -5.12 -19.17 -5.84
N PHE A 282 -5.73 -19.22 -7.03
CA PHE A 282 -5.33 -20.18 -8.06
C PHE A 282 -3.97 -19.79 -8.65
N ALA A 283 -3.16 -20.80 -8.97
CA ALA A 283 -1.80 -20.53 -9.46
C ALA A 283 -1.78 -19.65 -10.72
N ALA A 284 -2.72 -19.86 -11.64
CA ALA A 284 -2.86 -19.05 -12.85
C ALA A 284 -3.15 -17.57 -12.54
N PHE A 285 -3.90 -17.28 -11.49
CA PHE A 285 -4.29 -15.91 -11.13
C PHE A 285 -3.15 -15.09 -10.53
N PHE A 286 -2.11 -15.74 -10.00
CA PHE A 286 -0.90 -15.03 -9.59
C PHE A 286 -0.20 -14.29 -10.76
N THR A 287 -0.48 -14.68 -11.99
CA THR A 287 0.07 -13.97 -13.15
C THR A 287 -0.38 -12.51 -13.25
N ARG A 288 -1.55 -12.17 -12.69
CA ARG A 288 -2.03 -10.77 -12.60
C ARG A 288 -1.18 -9.93 -11.66
N ALA A 289 -0.57 -10.55 -10.66
CA ALA A 289 0.25 -9.87 -9.65
C ALA A 289 1.76 -10.07 -9.86
N TYR A 290 2.20 -10.38 -11.09
CA TYR A 290 3.59 -10.72 -11.38
C TYR A 290 4.58 -9.65 -10.91
N ASP A 291 4.32 -8.38 -11.17
CA ASP A 291 5.21 -7.29 -10.75
C ASP A 291 5.28 -7.17 -9.22
N PHE A 292 4.19 -7.39 -8.53
CA PHE A 292 4.15 -7.41 -7.06
C PHE A 292 4.97 -8.54 -6.48
N ILE A 293 4.94 -9.74 -7.09
CA ILE A 293 5.79 -10.88 -6.71
C ILE A 293 7.26 -10.52 -6.90
N ARG A 294 7.62 -9.93 -8.05
CA ARG A 294 8.98 -9.47 -8.34
C ARG A 294 9.46 -8.45 -7.30
N MET A 295 8.64 -7.45 -6.96
CA MET A 295 9.00 -6.41 -6.01
C MET A 295 9.03 -6.93 -4.56
N ALA A 296 8.18 -7.88 -4.20
CA ALA A 296 8.25 -8.57 -2.92
C ALA A 296 9.58 -9.34 -2.76
N ALA A 297 10.05 -9.99 -3.83
CA ALA A 297 11.36 -10.64 -3.83
C ALA A 297 12.52 -9.64 -3.67
N ILE A 298 12.48 -8.50 -4.38
CA ILE A 298 13.46 -7.41 -4.23
C ILE A 298 13.47 -6.85 -2.80
N SER A 299 12.29 -6.76 -2.20
CA SER A 299 12.10 -6.31 -0.81
C SER A 299 12.43 -7.40 0.22
N GLN A 300 12.74 -8.61 -0.20
CA GLN A 300 12.97 -9.77 0.69
C GLN A 300 11.79 -10.01 1.64
N SER A 301 10.56 -9.75 1.18
CA SER A 301 9.34 -9.87 1.98
C SER A 301 9.06 -11.33 2.37
N ASN A 302 8.77 -11.57 3.65
CA ASN A 302 8.49 -12.92 4.17
C ASN A 302 7.05 -13.38 3.86
N ILE A 303 6.68 -13.44 2.57
CA ILE A 303 5.36 -13.84 2.10
C ILE A 303 5.36 -15.33 1.71
N LYS A 304 4.27 -16.02 2.00
CA LYS A 304 4.02 -17.41 1.59
C LYS A 304 2.98 -17.43 0.49
N LEU A 305 3.39 -17.70 -0.75
CA LEU A 305 2.50 -17.82 -1.90
C LEU A 305 1.95 -19.24 -2.00
N VAL A 306 0.63 -19.38 -2.07
CA VAL A 306 -0.07 -20.67 -2.16
C VAL A 306 -0.95 -20.68 -3.40
N GLY A 307 -0.41 -21.20 -4.50
CA GLY A 307 -1.14 -21.40 -5.76
C GLY A 307 -1.82 -22.77 -5.74
N THR A 308 -3.14 -22.78 -5.74
CA THR A 308 -3.93 -24.01 -5.89
C THR A 308 -4.35 -24.22 -7.34
N HIS A 309 -5.00 -25.33 -7.65
CA HIS A 309 -5.54 -25.62 -8.98
C HIS A 309 -4.47 -25.48 -10.07
N VAL A 310 -3.36 -26.18 -9.90
CA VAL A 310 -2.26 -26.22 -10.87
C VAL A 310 -2.36 -27.43 -11.79
N GLY A 311 -1.89 -27.26 -13.02
CA GLY A 311 -1.77 -28.32 -14.00
C GLY A 311 -2.97 -28.43 -14.93
N VAL A 312 -2.84 -29.29 -15.93
CA VAL A 312 -3.77 -29.38 -17.07
C VAL A 312 -5.12 -30.08 -16.74
N SER A 313 -5.25 -30.66 -15.55
CA SER A 313 -6.44 -31.42 -15.18
C SER A 313 -7.64 -30.54 -14.83
N ILE A 314 -7.44 -29.24 -14.59
CA ILE A 314 -8.50 -28.31 -14.25
C ILE A 314 -8.92 -27.40 -15.42
N GLY A 315 -8.44 -27.68 -16.63
CA GLY A 315 -8.76 -26.92 -17.83
C GLY A 315 -8.12 -25.53 -17.85
N GLU A 316 -8.89 -24.54 -18.30
CA GLU A 316 -8.42 -23.16 -18.48
C GLU A 316 -8.10 -22.39 -17.21
N ASP A 317 -8.47 -22.89 -16.05
CA ASP A 317 -8.17 -22.27 -14.74
C ASP A 317 -6.84 -22.73 -14.15
N GLY A 318 -6.09 -23.59 -14.84
CA GLY A 318 -4.86 -24.20 -14.33
C GLY A 318 -3.58 -23.95 -15.11
#